data_599b987033ad5c9b6d6dbdc5bab55f0f
#
_entry.id   599b987033ad5c9b6d6dbdc5bab55f0f
#
_cell.length_a   1.000
_cell.length_b   1.000
_cell.length_c   1.000
_cell.angle_alpha   90.00
_cell.angle_beta   90.00
_cell.angle_gamma   90.00
#
_symmetry.space_group_name_H-M   'P 1'
#
loop_
_entity.id
_entity.type
_entity.pdbx_description
1 polymer ?
#
loop_
_entity_poly.entity_id
_entity_poly.type
_entity_poly.pdbx_seq_one_letter_code
_entity_poly.pdbx_strand_id
1 'polypeptide(L)'
;GRPILADDPHRAHAIPSLRYVVHLNAPGINVIGAGEPALPGVSIGHNDKIAFGLTIFPIDQEDLYVYKKKSGGYLYKGRVEPFFEIEEKLEVRDGEDQDIKLKFTRHGPVIAQTEEHAFAVRAAWLEPGMAPYFGSIEYMRAENYREFVSALNRWGAPSENQVYADVDGNIGYKPVGRFPKRDNWDGLMPVPGDGTYEWDGYFDMDVLPEEYNPARGFTGTANALSLPKDYPIAKYKVGFEWSAPWRYKRLWEYLQASNTHSMEDSLALQRDYLSVLARNVLALLPDLATSNPETGGPLLASWDHRLEADSAAAALWNIWYYRHLSPTLGRLVLDR
;
A
#
# COMPACT_ATOMS: atom_id res chain seq x y z
N GLY A 1 20.80 12.15 -20.85
CA GLY A 1 21.17 11.67 -19.51
C GLY A 1 20.74 10.22 -19.34
N ARG A 2 21.15 9.62 -18.25
CA ARG A 2 20.67 8.28 -17.88
C ARG A 2 19.52 8.45 -16.86
N PRO A 3 18.54 7.53 -16.82
CA PRO A 3 17.50 7.58 -15.80
C PRO A 3 18.10 7.35 -14.42
N ILE A 4 17.45 7.93 -13.40
CA ILE A 4 17.74 7.74 -12.00
C ILE A 4 16.51 7.13 -11.36
N LEU A 5 16.68 6.01 -10.66
CA LEU A 5 15.64 5.44 -9.82
C LEU A 5 16.00 5.67 -8.36
N ALA A 6 15.10 6.28 -7.61
CA ALA A 6 15.20 6.43 -6.17
C ALA A 6 14.01 5.74 -5.51
N ASP A 7 14.28 4.93 -4.50
CA ASP A 7 13.26 4.25 -3.71
C ASP A 7 13.51 4.47 -2.22
N ASP A 8 12.49 4.86 -1.50
CA ASP A 8 12.56 5.28 -0.10
C ASP A 8 11.40 4.67 0.70
N PRO A 9 11.46 3.36 1.01
CA PRO A 9 10.39 2.66 1.71
C PRO A 9 10.28 3.13 3.16
N HIS A 10 9.09 3.66 3.51
CA HIS A 10 8.79 4.15 4.86
C HIS A 10 8.34 2.99 5.76
N ARG A 11 9.21 2.58 6.68
CA ARG A 11 8.97 1.49 7.63
C ARG A 11 9.33 1.91 9.05
N ALA A 12 8.81 1.17 10.03
CA ALA A 12 9.22 1.38 11.42
C ALA A 12 10.72 1.11 11.60
N HIS A 13 11.39 1.97 12.37
CA HIS A 13 12.77 1.78 12.74
C HIS A 13 12.85 0.78 13.89
N ALA A 14 13.19 -0.47 13.56
CA ALA A 14 13.26 -1.58 14.52
C ALA A 14 14.51 -2.43 14.24
N ILE A 15 14.94 -3.18 15.26
CA ILE A 15 15.98 -4.21 15.16
C ILE A 15 15.34 -5.53 15.61
N PRO A 16 15.33 -6.57 14.75
CA PRO A 16 15.84 -6.58 13.37
C PRO A 16 15.01 -5.69 12.44
N SER A 17 15.65 -5.18 11.38
CA SER A 17 14.97 -4.42 10.32
C SER A 17 14.00 -5.32 9.55
N LEU A 18 12.92 -4.74 9.04
CA LEU A 18 12.02 -5.46 8.12
C LEU A 18 12.74 -5.92 6.85
N ARG A 19 13.71 -5.14 6.37
CA ARG A 19 14.43 -5.50 5.15
C ARG A 19 15.89 -5.82 5.42
N TYR A 20 16.38 -6.84 4.71
CA TYR A 20 17.79 -7.12 4.59
C TYR A 20 18.32 -6.59 3.24
N VAL A 21 19.58 -6.23 3.17
CA VAL A 21 20.27 -5.86 1.95
C VAL A 21 21.21 -6.98 1.55
N VAL A 22 21.20 -7.37 0.28
CA VAL A 22 21.99 -8.48 -0.25
C VAL A 22 22.50 -8.20 -1.64
N HIS A 23 23.68 -8.72 -1.96
CA HIS A 23 24.20 -8.83 -3.32
C HIS A 23 24.32 -10.32 -3.68
N LEU A 24 23.50 -10.77 -4.62
CA LEU A 24 23.52 -12.13 -5.14
C LEU A 24 24.31 -12.14 -6.47
N ASN A 25 25.43 -12.85 -6.47
CA ASN A 25 26.26 -12.98 -7.66
C ASN A 25 26.59 -14.45 -7.90
N ALA A 26 26.09 -14.99 -9.01
CA ALA A 26 26.30 -16.35 -9.46
C ALA A 26 26.14 -16.43 -11.00
N PRO A 27 26.52 -17.53 -11.67
CA PRO A 27 26.28 -17.67 -13.10
C PRO A 27 24.80 -17.41 -13.46
N GLY A 28 24.56 -16.40 -14.31
CA GLY A 28 23.22 -16.01 -14.76
C GLY A 28 22.41 -15.15 -13.79
N ILE A 29 23.02 -14.68 -12.70
CA ILE A 29 22.38 -13.71 -11.78
C ILE A 29 23.43 -12.77 -11.19
N ASN A 30 23.18 -11.47 -11.31
CA ASN A 30 23.93 -10.40 -10.64
C ASN A 30 22.92 -9.33 -10.21
N VAL A 31 22.47 -9.38 -8.97
CA VAL A 31 21.45 -8.46 -8.46
C VAL A 31 21.83 -7.98 -7.05
N ILE A 32 21.70 -6.69 -6.82
CA ILE A 32 21.88 -6.08 -5.51
C ILE A 32 20.63 -5.31 -5.12
N GLY A 33 20.24 -5.42 -3.86
CA GLY A 33 19.08 -4.69 -3.36
C GLY A 33 18.59 -5.22 -2.02
N ALA A 34 17.30 -5.01 -1.76
CA ALA A 34 16.66 -5.37 -0.52
C ALA A 34 15.49 -6.33 -0.74
N GLY A 35 15.34 -7.26 0.21
CA GLY A 35 14.23 -8.19 0.32
C GLY A 35 13.63 -8.17 1.73
N GLU A 36 12.59 -8.93 1.94
CA GLU A 36 11.98 -9.14 3.26
C GLU A 36 12.26 -10.57 3.74
N PRO A 37 12.54 -10.80 5.03
CA PRO A 37 12.77 -12.15 5.54
C PRO A 37 11.61 -13.09 5.23
N ALA A 38 11.92 -14.32 4.87
CA ALA A 38 11.00 -15.38 4.47
C ALA A 38 10.23 -15.13 3.16
N LEU A 39 10.42 -13.99 2.49
CA LEU A 39 9.87 -13.73 1.15
C LEU A 39 10.95 -13.91 0.09
N PRO A 40 10.63 -14.52 -1.06
CA PRO A 40 11.64 -14.82 -2.07
C PRO A 40 12.05 -13.58 -2.87
N GLY A 41 13.33 -13.56 -3.26
CA GLY A 41 13.86 -12.59 -4.22
C GLY A 41 14.28 -11.25 -3.62
N VAL A 42 14.83 -10.40 -4.50
CA VAL A 42 15.14 -9.00 -4.25
C VAL A 42 14.01 -8.17 -4.83
N SER A 43 13.24 -7.50 -3.97
CA SER A 43 12.04 -6.76 -4.38
C SER A 43 12.30 -5.29 -4.74
N ILE A 44 13.38 -4.72 -4.23
CA ILE A 44 13.86 -3.35 -4.47
C ILE A 44 15.35 -3.41 -4.79
N GLY A 45 15.78 -2.93 -5.94
CA GLY A 45 17.18 -2.99 -6.30
C GLY A 45 17.45 -2.87 -7.79
N HIS A 46 18.54 -3.46 -8.23
CA HIS A 46 18.90 -3.48 -9.65
C HIS A 46 19.77 -4.70 -9.99
N ASN A 47 19.77 -5.07 -11.26
CA ASN A 47 20.76 -5.91 -11.88
C ASN A 47 21.65 -5.08 -12.83
N ASP A 48 22.35 -5.72 -13.79
CA ASP A 48 23.23 -5.02 -14.73
C ASP A 48 22.45 -4.21 -15.79
N LYS A 49 21.15 -4.44 -15.97
CA LYS A 49 20.32 -3.89 -17.03
C LYS A 49 19.21 -3.00 -16.54
N ILE A 50 18.52 -3.39 -15.49
CA ILE A 50 17.32 -2.73 -14.98
C ILE A 50 17.44 -2.40 -13.49
N ALA A 51 16.74 -1.35 -13.07
CA ALA A 51 16.49 -1.02 -11.69
C ALA A 51 14.97 -1.04 -11.44
N PHE A 52 14.57 -1.45 -10.24
CA PHE A 52 13.17 -1.60 -9.83
C PHE A 52 12.98 -1.23 -8.38
N GLY A 53 11.82 -0.65 -8.11
CA GLY A 53 11.40 -0.24 -6.77
C GLY A 53 9.91 -0.32 -6.61
N LEU A 54 9.42 -0.27 -5.37
CA LEU A 54 8.01 -0.44 -5.09
C LEU A 54 7.50 0.45 -3.96
N THR A 55 6.20 0.72 -4.02
CA THR A 55 5.41 1.27 -2.91
C THR A 55 4.06 0.56 -2.85
N ILE A 56 3.41 0.54 -1.69
CA ILE A 56 2.09 -0.06 -1.56
C ILE A 56 1.09 0.61 -2.54
N PHE A 57 0.42 -0.23 -3.32
CA PHE A 57 -0.75 0.11 -4.13
C PHE A 57 -1.96 -0.59 -3.52
N PRO A 58 -2.87 0.11 -2.82
CA PRO A 58 -3.86 -0.52 -1.95
C PRO A 58 -5.05 -1.09 -2.74
N ILE A 59 -4.83 -2.19 -3.43
CA ILE A 59 -5.92 -2.99 -4.01
C ILE A 59 -6.70 -3.63 -2.85
N ASP A 60 -8.03 -3.60 -2.94
CA ASP A 60 -8.91 -4.32 -2.05
C ASP A 60 -8.95 -5.81 -2.41
N GLN A 61 -8.17 -6.60 -1.67
CA GLN A 61 -7.93 -8.03 -1.89
C GLN A 61 -8.61 -8.93 -0.85
N GLU A 62 -9.50 -8.37 -0.04
CA GLU A 62 -10.16 -9.13 1.04
C GLU A 62 -11.60 -8.70 1.26
N ASP A 63 -12.41 -9.63 1.77
CA ASP A 63 -13.81 -9.39 2.16
C ASP A 63 -14.14 -10.07 3.48
N LEU A 64 -14.99 -9.42 4.27
CA LEU A 64 -15.53 -9.98 5.50
C LEU A 64 -16.94 -10.54 5.26
N TYR A 65 -17.06 -11.85 5.42
CA TYR A 65 -18.33 -12.58 5.30
C TYR A 65 -18.97 -12.81 6.65
N VAL A 66 -20.27 -12.45 6.77
CA VAL A 66 -21.06 -12.63 8.00
C VAL A 66 -22.02 -13.80 7.82
N TYR A 67 -21.80 -14.86 8.56
CA TYR A 67 -22.59 -16.09 8.50
C TYR A 67 -23.56 -16.19 9.67
N LYS A 68 -24.82 -16.57 9.39
CA LYS A 68 -25.74 -17.03 10.45
C LYS A 68 -25.33 -18.41 10.93
N LYS A 69 -25.06 -18.56 12.22
CA LYS A 69 -24.80 -19.85 12.83
C LYS A 69 -26.09 -20.66 12.97
N LYS A 70 -25.98 -21.95 12.79
CA LYS A 70 -27.01 -22.97 13.07
C LYS A 70 -26.39 -24.13 13.81
N SER A 71 -27.21 -24.95 14.48
CA SER A 71 -26.72 -26.16 15.12
C SER A 71 -25.93 -27.01 14.13
N GLY A 72 -24.65 -27.27 14.43
CA GLY A 72 -23.73 -28.06 13.59
C GLY A 72 -22.95 -27.27 12.53
N GLY A 73 -23.13 -25.92 12.44
CA GLY A 73 -22.35 -25.15 11.46
C GLY A 73 -22.90 -23.77 11.16
N TYR A 74 -22.91 -23.39 9.89
CA TYR A 74 -23.39 -22.10 9.38
C TYR A 74 -24.32 -22.28 8.18
N LEU A 75 -25.14 -21.27 7.92
CA LEU A 75 -26.10 -21.29 6.84
C LEU A 75 -25.45 -20.81 5.52
N TYR A 76 -25.54 -21.64 4.46
CA TYR A 76 -25.12 -21.30 3.10
C TYR A 76 -26.13 -21.84 2.09
N LYS A 77 -26.64 -21.00 1.18
CA LYS A 77 -27.64 -21.35 0.15
C LYS A 77 -28.82 -22.17 0.70
N GLY A 78 -29.30 -21.76 1.90
CA GLY A 78 -30.42 -22.42 2.57
C GLY A 78 -30.10 -23.76 3.25
N ARG A 79 -28.85 -24.20 3.26
CA ARG A 79 -28.39 -25.45 3.90
C ARG A 79 -27.41 -25.14 5.03
N VAL A 80 -27.33 -26.04 6.00
CA VAL A 80 -26.31 -25.97 7.05
C VAL A 80 -25.05 -26.67 6.55
N GLU A 81 -23.94 -25.93 6.51
CA GLU A 81 -22.61 -26.47 6.26
C GLU A 81 -21.80 -26.50 7.57
N PRO A 82 -21.06 -27.57 7.84
CA PRO A 82 -20.21 -27.65 9.02
C PRO A 82 -19.00 -26.70 8.87
N PHE A 83 -18.49 -26.19 9.98
CA PHE A 83 -17.17 -25.58 9.99
C PHE A 83 -16.11 -26.65 9.72
N PHE A 84 -15.12 -26.32 8.91
CA PHE A 84 -13.89 -27.09 8.89
C PHE A 84 -13.05 -26.65 10.11
N GLU A 85 -12.64 -27.63 10.92
CA GLU A 85 -11.94 -27.35 12.17
C GLU A 85 -10.56 -28.02 12.16
N ILE A 86 -9.56 -27.30 12.62
CA ILE A 86 -8.20 -27.81 12.83
C ILE A 86 -7.86 -27.61 14.30
N GLU A 87 -7.45 -28.67 14.96
CA GLU A 87 -6.92 -28.63 16.33
C GLU A 87 -5.42 -28.44 16.26
N GLU A 88 -4.91 -27.42 16.91
CA GLU A 88 -3.51 -27.06 16.96
C GLU A 88 -3.07 -26.79 18.39
N LYS A 89 -1.80 -27.05 18.66
CA LYS A 89 -1.17 -26.78 19.94
C LYS A 89 -0.24 -25.58 19.80
N LEU A 90 -0.52 -24.52 20.54
CA LEU A 90 0.33 -23.34 20.62
C LEU A 90 1.30 -23.50 21.79
N GLU A 91 2.58 -23.74 21.48
CA GLU A 91 3.64 -23.76 22.46
C GLU A 91 3.95 -22.32 22.94
N VAL A 92 3.83 -22.12 24.26
CA VAL A 92 4.04 -20.79 24.87
C VAL A 92 5.34 -20.78 25.64
N ARG A 93 6.31 -19.98 25.19
CA ARG A 93 7.59 -19.84 25.89
C ARG A 93 7.37 -19.33 27.32
N ASP A 94 7.94 -20.03 28.29
CA ASP A 94 7.84 -19.72 29.71
C ASP A 94 6.40 -19.73 30.27
N GLY A 95 5.47 -20.44 29.59
CA GLY A 95 4.07 -20.58 29.97
C GLY A 95 3.51 -21.99 29.70
N GLU A 96 2.22 -22.15 29.93
CA GLU A 96 1.52 -23.39 29.58
C GLU A 96 1.11 -23.37 28.11
N ASP A 97 1.32 -24.51 27.45
CA ASP A 97 0.85 -24.69 26.08
C ASP A 97 -0.67 -24.57 26.00
N GLN A 98 -1.17 -24.05 24.87
CA GLN A 98 -2.59 -23.84 24.65
C GLN A 98 -3.08 -24.70 23.49
N ASP A 99 -4.10 -25.53 23.75
CA ASP A 99 -4.83 -26.18 22.67
C ASP A 99 -5.81 -25.17 22.05
N ILE A 100 -5.65 -24.91 20.75
CA ILE A 100 -6.49 -23.99 20.01
C ILE A 100 -7.27 -24.73 18.92
N LYS A 101 -8.45 -24.23 18.62
CA LYS A 101 -9.29 -24.78 17.56
C LYS A 101 -9.53 -23.68 16.51
N LEU A 102 -8.88 -23.84 15.37
CA LEU A 102 -9.06 -22.98 14.22
C LEU A 102 -10.32 -23.40 13.46
N LYS A 103 -11.17 -22.46 13.14
CA LYS A 103 -12.40 -22.69 12.38
C LYS A 103 -12.35 -22.00 11.04
N PHE A 104 -12.86 -22.68 10.04
CA PHE A 104 -12.95 -22.16 8.69
C PHE A 104 -14.36 -22.34 8.13
N THR A 105 -14.79 -21.36 7.38
CA THR A 105 -15.92 -21.46 6.46
C THR A 105 -15.39 -21.73 5.06
N ARG A 106 -16.28 -21.91 4.10
CA ARG A 106 -15.91 -22.02 2.68
C ARG A 106 -15.18 -20.81 2.11
N HIS A 107 -15.34 -19.62 2.72
CA HIS A 107 -14.66 -18.39 2.29
C HIS A 107 -13.34 -18.12 2.99
N GLY A 108 -13.06 -18.85 4.08
CA GLY A 108 -11.78 -18.69 4.79
C GLY A 108 -11.89 -18.79 6.30
N PRO A 109 -10.83 -18.36 7.02
CA PRO A 109 -10.75 -18.47 8.48
C PRO A 109 -11.81 -17.60 9.16
N VAL A 110 -12.37 -18.16 10.25
CA VAL A 110 -13.28 -17.43 11.15
C VAL A 110 -12.44 -16.64 12.15
N ILE A 111 -12.53 -15.32 12.07
CA ILE A 111 -11.76 -14.40 12.91
C ILE A 111 -12.50 -13.95 14.18
N ALA A 112 -13.82 -14.05 14.18
CA ALA A 112 -14.67 -13.71 15.32
C ALA A 112 -15.99 -14.47 15.28
N GLN A 113 -16.62 -14.64 16.44
CA GLN A 113 -17.94 -15.24 16.56
C GLN A 113 -18.75 -14.56 17.66
N THR A 114 -20.09 -14.50 17.45
CA THR A 114 -21.09 -14.25 18.46
C THR A 114 -21.94 -15.52 18.67
N GLU A 115 -22.99 -15.45 19.49
CA GLU A 115 -23.94 -16.56 19.59
C GLU A 115 -24.63 -16.87 18.27
N GLU A 116 -24.98 -15.83 17.49
CA GLU A 116 -25.77 -15.95 16.27
C GLU A 116 -24.93 -15.93 14.98
N HIS A 117 -23.75 -15.34 15.00
CA HIS A 117 -22.96 -15.08 13.80
C HIS A 117 -21.52 -15.57 13.90
N ALA A 118 -20.94 -15.94 12.77
CA ALA A 118 -19.52 -16.12 12.56
C ALA A 118 -19.02 -15.16 11.48
N PHE A 119 -17.83 -14.61 11.68
CA PHE A 119 -17.20 -13.63 10.78
C PHE A 119 -15.97 -14.29 10.16
N ALA A 120 -15.99 -14.50 8.85
CA ALA A 120 -14.89 -15.12 8.14
C ALA A 120 -14.28 -14.17 7.12
N VAL A 121 -12.96 -14.19 7.02
CA VAL A 121 -12.22 -13.39 6.03
C VAL A 121 -11.91 -14.25 4.81
N ARG A 122 -12.25 -13.75 3.64
CA ARG A 122 -11.70 -14.22 2.37
C ARG A 122 -10.64 -13.23 1.92
N ALA A 123 -9.42 -13.72 1.68
CA ALA A 123 -8.31 -12.88 1.25
C ALA A 123 -7.57 -13.53 0.08
N ALA A 124 -7.22 -12.75 -0.92
CA ALA A 124 -6.56 -13.23 -2.13
C ALA A 124 -5.24 -13.94 -1.82
N TRP A 125 -4.46 -13.44 -0.85
CA TRP A 125 -3.18 -14.04 -0.48
C TRP A 125 -3.28 -15.38 0.26
N LEU A 126 -4.48 -15.80 0.69
CA LEU A 126 -4.73 -17.12 1.26
C LEU A 126 -5.07 -18.14 0.18
N GLU A 127 -5.26 -17.73 -1.07
CA GLU A 127 -5.58 -18.65 -2.15
C GLU A 127 -4.33 -19.24 -2.82
N PRO A 128 -4.38 -20.50 -3.28
CA PRO A 128 -3.27 -21.11 -3.98
C PRO A 128 -2.80 -20.30 -5.19
N GLY A 129 -1.48 -20.16 -5.35
CA GLY A 129 -0.87 -19.41 -6.45
C GLY A 129 -0.74 -17.92 -6.22
N MET A 130 -1.13 -17.41 -5.05
CA MET A 130 -1.00 -16.00 -4.67
C MET A 130 0.19 -15.72 -3.77
N ALA A 131 1.18 -16.63 -3.72
CA ALA A 131 2.32 -16.47 -2.83
C ALA A 131 3.02 -15.12 -3.04
N PRO A 132 3.32 -14.40 -1.95
CA PRO A 132 3.88 -13.06 -2.01
C PRO A 132 5.22 -13.02 -2.74
N TYR A 133 5.45 -11.95 -3.49
CA TYR A 133 6.73 -11.61 -4.11
C TYR A 133 7.28 -12.60 -5.16
N PHE A 134 6.52 -13.56 -5.63
CA PHE A 134 7.03 -14.49 -6.65
C PHE A 134 7.46 -13.82 -7.96
N GLY A 135 6.85 -12.70 -8.31
CA GLY A 135 7.30 -11.88 -9.44
C GLY A 135 8.75 -11.41 -9.28
N SER A 136 9.20 -11.14 -8.05
CA SER A 136 10.56 -10.65 -7.81
C SER A 136 11.64 -11.70 -8.14
N ILE A 137 11.35 -12.98 -8.02
CA ILE A 137 12.27 -14.05 -8.42
C ILE A 137 12.57 -13.99 -9.91
N GLU A 138 11.60 -13.61 -10.73
CA GLU A 138 11.75 -13.54 -12.18
C GLU A 138 12.36 -12.23 -12.63
N TYR A 139 11.86 -11.08 -12.14
CA TYR A 139 12.38 -9.81 -12.63
C TYR A 139 13.81 -9.49 -12.16
N MET A 140 14.34 -10.18 -11.16
CA MET A 140 15.77 -10.12 -10.86
C MET A 140 16.67 -10.46 -12.05
N ARG A 141 16.16 -11.20 -13.03
CA ARG A 141 16.85 -11.59 -14.26
C ARG A 141 16.34 -10.88 -15.51
N ALA A 142 15.33 -10.03 -15.37
CA ALA A 142 14.80 -9.28 -16.49
C ALA A 142 15.87 -8.32 -17.05
N GLU A 143 15.94 -8.18 -18.36
CA GLU A 143 16.91 -7.32 -19.04
C GLU A 143 16.27 -6.07 -19.65
N ASN A 144 14.92 -6.02 -19.70
CA ASN A 144 14.16 -4.94 -20.30
C ASN A 144 12.76 -4.82 -19.69
N TYR A 145 12.05 -3.74 -20.03
CA TYR A 145 10.71 -3.47 -19.51
C TYR A 145 9.68 -4.56 -19.80
N ARG A 146 9.72 -5.15 -21.00
CA ARG A 146 8.78 -6.20 -21.39
C ARG A 146 8.95 -7.45 -20.53
N GLU A 147 10.17 -7.87 -20.27
CA GLU A 147 10.46 -9.00 -19.38
C GLU A 147 10.08 -8.68 -17.94
N PHE A 148 10.36 -7.46 -17.48
CA PHE A 148 9.96 -6.99 -16.17
C PHE A 148 8.44 -7.07 -15.99
N VAL A 149 7.64 -6.50 -16.90
CA VAL A 149 6.17 -6.57 -16.85
C VAL A 149 5.66 -8.00 -16.94
N SER A 150 6.29 -8.85 -17.76
CA SER A 150 5.95 -10.27 -17.83
C SER A 150 6.15 -11.00 -16.51
N ALA A 151 7.24 -10.71 -15.82
CA ALA A 151 7.51 -11.26 -14.47
C ALA A 151 6.49 -10.80 -13.44
N LEU A 152 5.99 -9.57 -13.55
CA LEU A 152 4.96 -9.02 -12.67
C LEU A 152 3.63 -9.79 -12.74
N ASN A 153 3.33 -10.50 -13.84
CA ASN A 153 2.13 -11.32 -13.95
C ASN A 153 2.08 -12.48 -12.94
N ARG A 154 3.20 -12.81 -12.31
CA ARG A 154 3.26 -13.76 -11.20
C ARG A 154 3.11 -13.13 -9.83
N TRP A 155 2.97 -11.82 -9.78
CA TRP A 155 2.81 -11.08 -8.53
C TRP A 155 1.32 -11.01 -8.16
N GLY A 156 0.85 -11.91 -7.31
CA GLY A 156 -0.55 -11.94 -6.87
C GLY A 156 -0.83 -11.00 -5.69
N ALA A 157 0.06 -11.01 -4.69
CA ALA A 157 -0.03 -10.24 -3.44
C ALA A 157 1.36 -10.03 -2.82
N PRO A 158 1.55 -9.05 -1.91
CA PRO A 158 0.67 -7.89 -1.71
C PRO A 158 0.63 -7.02 -2.97
N SER A 159 -0.39 -6.19 -3.11
CA SER A 159 -0.48 -5.28 -4.24
C SER A 159 0.49 -4.11 -4.10
N GLU A 160 1.23 -3.82 -5.16
CA GLU A 160 2.31 -2.83 -5.13
C GLU A 160 2.30 -1.96 -6.39
N ASN A 161 2.70 -0.71 -6.25
CA ASN A 161 3.19 0.10 -7.36
C ASN A 161 4.60 -0.36 -7.69
N GLN A 162 4.90 -0.62 -8.94
CA GLN A 162 6.24 -0.94 -9.41
C GLN A 162 6.77 0.19 -10.26
N VAL A 163 7.98 0.65 -9.97
CA VAL A 163 8.72 1.62 -10.78
C VAL A 163 9.93 0.95 -11.40
N TYR A 164 10.29 1.42 -12.59
CA TYR A 164 11.29 0.80 -13.44
C TYR A 164 12.19 1.85 -14.07
N ALA A 165 13.46 1.51 -14.25
CA ALA A 165 14.40 2.23 -15.08
C ALA A 165 15.40 1.24 -15.72
N ASP A 166 15.97 1.55 -16.90
CA ASP A 166 16.98 0.71 -17.53
C ASP A 166 18.19 1.48 -18.07
N VAL A 167 19.20 0.72 -18.46
CA VAL A 167 20.44 1.28 -19.01
C VAL A 167 20.28 1.90 -20.41
N ASP A 168 19.19 1.59 -21.10
CA ASP A 168 18.88 2.12 -22.45
C ASP A 168 18.16 3.47 -22.38
N GLY A 169 17.81 3.93 -21.18
CA GLY A 169 17.21 5.24 -20.96
C GLY A 169 15.70 5.23 -20.73
N ASN A 170 15.10 4.06 -20.61
CA ASN A 170 13.67 3.93 -20.40
C ASN A 170 13.30 4.02 -18.91
N ILE A 171 12.10 4.53 -18.66
CA ILE A 171 11.46 4.54 -17.33
C ILE A 171 10.03 4.00 -17.46
N GLY A 172 9.54 3.40 -16.39
CA GLY A 172 8.21 2.82 -16.39
C GLY A 172 7.54 2.79 -15.01
N TYR A 173 6.23 2.61 -15.04
CA TYR A 173 5.39 2.41 -13.88
C TYR A 173 4.30 1.40 -14.21
N LYS A 174 4.11 0.43 -13.32
CA LYS A 174 3.05 -0.57 -13.43
C LYS A 174 2.61 -0.99 -12.03
N PRO A 175 1.37 -0.71 -11.60
CA PRO A 175 0.83 -1.33 -10.41
C PRO A 175 0.56 -2.81 -10.66
N VAL A 176 0.70 -3.60 -9.61
CA VAL A 176 0.54 -5.06 -9.65
C VAL A 176 -0.29 -5.55 -8.47
N GLY A 177 -0.88 -6.72 -8.65
CA GLY A 177 -1.71 -7.40 -7.67
C GLY A 177 -3.01 -7.88 -8.29
N ARG A 178 -3.42 -9.07 -7.92
CA ARG A 178 -4.72 -9.62 -8.36
C ARG A 178 -5.80 -9.19 -7.40
N PHE A 179 -6.93 -8.77 -7.92
CA PHE A 179 -8.07 -8.38 -7.13
C PHE A 179 -9.35 -9.06 -7.63
N PRO A 180 -10.29 -9.35 -6.71
CA PRO A 180 -11.44 -10.16 -7.03
C PRO A 180 -12.45 -9.43 -7.92
N LYS A 181 -13.13 -10.20 -8.77
CA LYS A 181 -14.33 -9.76 -9.48
C LYS A 181 -15.53 -9.90 -8.54
N ARG A 182 -16.12 -8.77 -8.19
CA ARG A 182 -17.32 -8.65 -7.34
C ARG A 182 -18.47 -8.14 -8.19
N ASP A 183 -19.43 -9.01 -8.54
CA ASP A 183 -20.49 -8.64 -9.48
C ASP A 183 -21.51 -7.67 -8.88
N ASN A 184 -21.92 -7.91 -7.63
CA ASN A 184 -23.07 -7.26 -7.01
C ASN A 184 -22.76 -6.44 -5.75
N TRP A 185 -21.48 -6.23 -5.39
CA TRP A 185 -21.03 -5.31 -4.34
C TRP A 185 -19.66 -4.75 -4.66
N ASP A 186 -19.17 -3.83 -3.86
CA ASP A 186 -17.91 -3.12 -4.11
C ASP A 186 -16.73 -3.55 -3.22
N GLY A 187 -16.99 -4.34 -2.18
CA GLY A 187 -15.97 -4.78 -1.21
C GLY A 187 -15.85 -3.89 0.02
N LEU A 188 -16.50 -2.70 0.03
CA LEU A 188 -16.31 -1.72 1.11
C LEU A 188 -16.88 -2.18 2.47
N MET A 189 -17.97 -2.93 2.45
CA MET A 189 -18.69 -3.33 3.66
C MET A 189 -18.77 -4.85 3.79
N PRO A 190 -18.82 -5.39 5.03
CA PRO A 190 -19.09 -6.80 5.26
C PRO A 190 -20.37 -7.26 4.56
N VAL A 191 -20.36 -8.47 4.03
CA VAL A 191 -21.48 -9.04 3.27
C VAL A 191 -21.98 -10.36 3.89
N PRO A 192 -23.27 -10.72 3.71
CA PRO A 192 -23.76 -12.03 4.09
C PRO A 192 -22.98 -13.18 3.46
N GLY A 193 -22.60 -14.16 4.26
CA GLY A 193 -21.92 -15.38 3.80
C GLY A 193 -22.89 -16.47 3.32
N ASP A 194 -24.05 -16.08 2.83
CA ASP A 194 -25.14 -17.00 2.49
C ASP A 194 -25.13 -17.48 1.03
N GLY A 195 -24.11 -17.08 0.26
CA GLY A 195 -23.96 -17.41 -1.16
C GLY A 195 -24.56 -16.39 -2.12
N THR A 196 -25.03 -15.24 -1.61
CA THR A 196 -25.48 -14.11 -2.44
C THR A 196 -24.30 -13.33 -3.01
N TYR A 197 -23.19 -13.25 -2.27
CA TYR A 197 -22.01 -12.50 -2.61
C TYR A 197 -20.82 -13.45 -2.80
N GLU A 198 -20.38 -13.61 -4.04
CA GLU A 198 -19.28 -14.51 -4.38
C GLU A 198 -18.26 -13.81 -5.29
N TRP A 199 -16.99 -14.16 -5.16
CA TRP A 199 -15.98 -13.75 -6.13
C TRP A 199 -16.11 -14.59 -7.41
N ASP A 200 -16.19 -13.93 -8.55
CA ASP A 200 -16.14 -14.58 -9.87
C ASP A 200 -14.72 -14.52 -10.45
N GLY A 201 -13.78 -15.11 -9.71
CA GLY A 201 -12.37 -15.10 -10.06
C GLY A 201 -11.70 -13.76 -9.84
N TYR A 202 -10.65 -13.48 -10.63
CA TYR A 202 -9.80 -12.30 -10.50
C TYR A 202 -9.71 -11.53 -11.80
N PHE A 203 -9.50 -10.23 -11.71
CA PHE A 203 -9.10 -9.42 -12.85
C PHE A 203 -7.64 -9.70 -13.21
N ASP A 204 -7.34 -9.65 -14.51
CA ASP A 204 -5.97 -9.66 -15.01
C ASP A 204 -5.30 -8.31 -14.76
N MET A 205 -3.97 -8.30 -14.62
CA MET A 205 -3.23 -7.08 -14.32
C MET A 205 -3.17 -6.07 -15.46
N ASP A 206 -3.55 -6.47 -16.68
CA ASP A 206 -3.65 -5.58 -17.85
C ASP A 206 -4.74 -4.51 -17.69
N VAL A 207 -5.72 -4.73 -16.80
CA VAL A 207 -6.74 -3.71 -16.48
C VAL A 207 -6.19 -2.59 -15.58
N LEU A 208 -5.03 -2.78 -14.93
CA LEU A 208 -4.37 -1.76 -14.14
C LEU A 208 -3.59 -0.79 -15.06
N PRO A 209 -3.45 0.48 -14.66
CA PRO A 209 -2.76 1.46 -15.48
C PRO A 209 -1.30 1.09 -15.72
N GLU A 210 -0.72 1.64 -16.77
CA GLU A 210 0.68 1.48 -17.11
C GLU A 210 1.24 2.78 -17.69
N GLU A 211 2.48 3.10 -17.37
CA GLU A 211 3.23 4.18 -18.00
C GLU A 211 4.58 3.62 -18.48
N TYR A 212 4.90 3.90 -19.71
CA TYR A 212 6.21 3.62 -20.29
C TYR A 212 6.70 4.84 -21.05
N ASN A 213 7.86 5.34 -20.67
CA ASN A 213 8.46 6.56 -21.24
C ASN A 213 7.48 7.74 -21.33
N PRO A 214 6.83 8.15 -20.23
CA PRO A 214 5.90 9.27 -20.27
C PRO A 214 6.58 10.54 -20.77
N ALA A 215 5.87 11.33 -21.59
CA ALA A 215 6.43 12.53 -22.22
C ALA A 215 6.98 13.58 -21.25
N ARG A 216 6.55 13.53 -19.97
CA ARG A 216 7.06 14.41 -18.91
C ARG A 216 8.48 14.02 -18.43
N GLY A 217 9.01 12.87 -18.84
CA GLY A 217 10.36 12.40 -18.51
C GLY A 217 10.58 11.88 -17.08
N PHE A 218 9.52 11.73 -16.31
CA PHE A 218 9.58 11.15 -14.97
C PHE A 218 8.27 10.41 -14.61
N THR A 219 8.36 9.53 -13.64
CA THR A 219 7.21 8.90 -12.96
C THR A 219 7.54 8.72 -11.48
N GLY A 220 6.54 8.42 -10.66
CA GLY A 220 6.76 8.20 -9.24
C GLY A 220 5.46 8.00 -8.47
N THR A 221 5.58 7.39 -7.31
CA THR A 221 4.45 7.03 -6.44
C THR A 221 4.74 7.38 -4.98
N ALA A 222 3.71 7.63 -4.20
CA ALA A 222 3.78 7.82 -2.75
C ALA A 222 2.50 7.35 -2.07
N ASN A 223 1.98 6.18 -2.49
CA ASN A 223 0.78 5.51 -1.97
C ASN A 223 -0.55 6.29 -2.15
N ALA A 224 -0.55 7.43 -2.83
CA ALA A 224 -1.77 8.16 -3.15
C ALA A 224 -2.52 7.47 -4.30
N LEU A 225 -3.76 7.90 -4.54
CA LEU A 225 -4.55 7.45 -5.68
C LEU A 225 -3.81 7.77 -6.99
N SER A 226 -3.12 6.78 -7.55
CA SER A 226 -2.31 6.87 -8.76
C SER A 226 -3.02 6.33 -10.00
N LEU A 227 -4.36 6.27 -9.94
CA LEU A 227 -5.20 5.90 -11.08
C LEU A 227 -5.41 7.13 -12.00
N PRO A 228 -5.40 6.94 -13.33
CA PRO A 228 -5.82 7.97 -14.27
C PRO A 228 -7.23 8.51 -13.96
N LYS A 229 -7.50 9.77 -14.31
CA LYS A 229 -8.81 10.40 -14.01
C LYS A 229 -9.99 9.70 -14.70
N ASP A 230 -9.74 9.09 -15.84
CA ASP A 230 -10.70 8.34 -16.65
C ASP A 230 -10.71 6.84 -16.37
N TYR A 231 -9.93 6.40 -15.37
CA TYR A 231 -9.93 4.99 -14.98
C TYR A 231 -11.32 4.55 -14.52
N PRO A 232 -11.87 3.44 -15.06
CA PRO A 232 -13.24 3.02 -14.78
C PRO A 232 -13.34 2.32 -13.41
N ILE A 233 -13.10 3.07 -12.34
CA ILE A 233 -13.04 2.57 -10.96
C ILE A 233 -14.35 1.91 -10.51
N ALA A 234 -15.50 2.39 -11.01
CA ALA A 234 -16.80 1.78 -10.72
C ALA A 234 -16.93 0.36 -11.28
N LYS A 235 -16.25 0.07 -12.40
CA LYS A 235 -16.23 -1.25 -13.01
C LYS A 235 -15.26 -2.19 -12.28
N TYR A 236 -14.05 -1.71 -12.03
CA TYR A 236 -12.98 -2.56 -11.50
C TYR A 236 -12.93 -2.59 -9.97
N LYS A 237 -13.47 -1.57 -9.28
CA LYS A 237 -13.58 -1.54 -7.81
C LYS A 237 -12.24 -1.83 -7.11
N VAL A 238 -11.16 -1.20 -7.60
CA VAL A 238 -9.77 -1.53 -7.23
C VAL A 238 -9.52 -1.38 -5.74
N GLY A 239 -10.10 -0.35 -5.10
CA GLY A 239 -9.93 -0.11 -3.67
C GLY A 239 -10.44 1.27 -3.25
N PHE A 240 -10.51 1.47 -1.93
CA PHE A 240 -11.09 2.67 -1.31
C PHE A 240 -10.10 3.38 -0.38
N GLU A 241 -9.07 2.68 0.11
CA GLU A 241 -8.16 3.14 1.15
C GLU A 241 -6.83 3.61 0.56
N TRP A 242 -6.77 4.88 0.17
CA TRP A 242 -5.58 5.50 -0.39
C TRP A 242 -4.89 6.39 0.64
N SER A 243 -3.58 6.41 0.63
CA SER A 243 -2.84 7.37 1.45
C SER A 243 -3.16 8.81 1.05
N ALA A 244 -3.12 9.70 2.03
CA ALA A 244 -3.30 11.13 1.79
C ALA A 244 -2.31 11.64 0.72
N PRO A 245 -2.72 12.53 -0.20
CA PRO A 245 -1.98 12.85 -1.41
C PRO A 245 -0.76 13.78 -1.19
N TRP A 246 -0.45 14.15 0.04
CA TRP A 246 0.49 15.23 0.33
C TRP A 246 1.92 14.92 -0.08
N ARG A 247 2.42 13.69 0.20
CA ARG A 247 3.74 13.24 -0.25
C ARG A 247 3.81 13.12 -1.78
N TYR A 248 2.77 12.57 -2.38
CA TYR A 248 2.66 12.47 -3.84
C TYR A 248 2.67 13.85 -4.51
N LYS A 249 1.90 14.81 -3.99
CA LYS A 249 1.90 16.20 -4.50
C LYS A 249 3.28 16.83 -4.39
N ARG A 250 3.98 16.64 -3.25
CA ARG A 250 5.33 17.16 -3.07
C ARG A 250 6.34 16.56 -4.03
N LEU A 251 6.29 15.23 -4.21
CA LEU A 251 7.10 14.51 -5.20
C LEU A 251 6.93 15.12 -6.59
N TRP A 252 5.69 15.31 -7.02
CA TRP A 252 5.38 15.87 -8.34
C TRP A 252 5.80 17.32 -8.47
N GLU A 253 5.57 18.16 -7.47
CA GLU A 253 6.05 19.55 -7.46
C GLU A 253 7.58 19.60 -7.64
N TYR A 254 8.30 18.73 -6.95
CA TYR A 254 9.75 18.68 -7.01
C TYR A 254 10.25 18.23 -8.39
N LEU A 255 9.69 17.13 -8.90
CA LEU A 255 10.11 16.57 -10.20
C LEU A 255 9.73 17.48 -11.39
N GLN A 256 8.64 18.23 -11.27
CA GLN A 256 8.21 19.20 -12.31
C GLN A 256 9.02 20.49 -12.29
N ALA A 257 9.69 20.81 -11.21
CA ALA A 257 10.43 22.07 -11.08
C ALA A 257 11.68 22.15 -11.96
N SER A 258 12.20 21.02 -12.45
CA SER A 258 13.38 20.97 -13.30
C SER A 258 13.24 19.88 -14.36
N ASN A 259 13.84 20.12 -15.52
CA ASN A 259 13.94 19.13 -16.61
C ASN A 259 15.15 18.19 -16.45
N THR A 260 15.99 18.44 -15.45
CA THR A 260 17.18 17.65 -15.16
C THR A 260 17.25 17.40 -13.65
N HIS A 261 17.55 16.17 -13.28
CA HIS A 261 17.73 15.77 -11.89
C HIS A 261 19.06 15.04 -11.73
N SER A 262 19.73 15.30 -10.62
CA SER A 262 20.98 14.64 -10.21
C SER A 262 20.70 13.61 -9.11
N MET A 263 21.73 12.86 -8.72
CA MET A 263 21.67 12.00 -7.54
C MET A 263 21.51 12.83 -6.25
N GLU A 264 22.14 14.00 -6.20
CA GLU A 264 22.05 14.93 -5.08
C GLU A 264 20.62 15.47 -4.92
N ASP A 265 19.91 15.75 -6.03
CA ASP A 265 18.51 16.16 -6.01
C ASP A 265 17.62 15.03 -5.45
N SER A 266 17.88 13.78 -5.84
CA SER A 266 17.17 12.62 -5.29
C SER A 266 17.39 12.46 -3.78
N LEU A 267 18.64 12.62 -3.31
CA LEU A 267 18.97 12.59 -1.88
C LEU A 267 18.34 13.76 -1.10
N ALA A 268 18.25 14.94 -1.73
CA ALA A 268 17.58 16.11 -1.14
C ALA A 268 16.07 15.87 -1.01
N LEU A 269 15.43 15.27 -2.04
CA LEU A 269 14.01 14.94 -2.02
C LEU A 269 13.66 13.91 -0.95
N GLN A 270 14.49 12.88 -0.76
CA GLN A 270 14.30 11.89 0.30
C GLN A 270 14.35 12.48 1.73
N ARG A 271 14.97 13.65 1.88
CA ARG A 271 15.08 14.41 3.15
C ARG A 271 14.25 15.69 3.12
N ASP A 272 13.27 15.80 2.24
CA ASP A 272 12.44 16.99 2.17
C ASP A 272 11.25 16.87 3.14
N TYR A 273 11.29 17.68 4.19
CA TYR A 273 10.28 17.74 5.25
C TYR A 273 9.17 18.79 5.02
N LEU A 274 9.03 19.34 3.80
CA LEU A 274 8.00 20.33 3.52
C LEU A 274 6.59 19.68 3.62
N SER A 275 5.76 20.20 4.51
CA SER A 275 4.39 19.75 4.71
C SER A 275 3.43 20.47 3.76
N VAL A 276 3.06 19.82 2.67
CA VAL A 276 2.03 20.32 1.75
C VAL A 276 0.67 20.47 2.46
N LEU A 277 0.37 19.58 3.40
CA LEU A 277 -0.83 19.68 4.23
C LEU A 277 -0.85 20.97 5.05
N ALA A 278 0.24 21.25 5.77
CA ALA A 278 0.34 22.46 6.58
C ALA A 278 0.22 23.72 5.72
N ARG A 279 0.97 23.77 4.62
CA ARG A 279 0.92 24.87 3.66
C ARG A 279 -0.50 25.15 3.16
N ASN A 280 -1.24 24.09 2.80
CA ASN A 280 -2.59 24.25 2.26
C ASN A 280 -3.62 24.64 3.33
N VAL A 281 -3.53 24.08 4.54
CA VAL A 281 -4.46 24.40 5.64
C VAL A 281 -4.21 25.83 6.14
N LEU A 282 -2.96 26.22 6.36
CA LEU A 282 -2.65 27.56 6.85
C LEU A 282 -3.00 28.64 5.84
N ALA A 283 -2.93 28.36 4.55
CA ALA A 283 -3.39 29.26 3.49
C ALA A 283 -4.90 29.59 3.56
N LEU A 284 -5.70 28.75 4.23
CA LEU A 284 -7.13 29.02 4.46
C LEU A 284 -7.39 29.94 5.67
N LEU A 285 -6.34 30.35 6.38
CA LEU A 285 -6.41 31.11 7.62
C LEU A 285 -5.63 32.43 7.49
N PRO A 286 -6.11 33.39 6.69
CA PRO A 286 -5.35 34.61 6.36
C PRO A 286 -5.06 35.50 7.57
N ASP A 287 -5.89 35.43 8.61
CA ASP A 287 -5.79 36.30 9.80
C ASP A 287 -4.80 35.78 10.88
N LEU A 288 -4.12 34.65 10.63
CA LEU A 288 -3.16 34.08 11.58
C LEU A 288 -2.05 35.06 11.96
N ALA A 289 -1.54 35.83 11.00
CA ALA A 289 -0.46 36.78 11.21
C ALA A 289 -0.82 37.91 12.18
N THR A 290 -2.11 38.28 12.22
CA THR A 290 -2.64 39.38 13.04
C THR A 290 -3.40 38.87 14.28
N SER A 291 -3.43 37.55 14.48
CA SER A 291 -4.07 36.94 15.67
C SER A 291 -3.27 37.25 16.94
N ASN A 292 -3.90 37.05 18.10
CA ASN A 292 -3.21 37.21 19.39
C ASN A 292 -1.92 36.37 19.42
N PRO A 293 -0.74 36.97 19.71
CA PRO A 293 0.52 36.25 19.79
C PRO A 293 0.50 35.03 20.74
N GLU A 294 -0.27 35.09 21.82
CA GLU A 294 -0.41 34.00 22.79
C GLU A 294 -1.06 32.74 22.21
N THR A 295 -1.79 32.87 21.09
CA THR A 295 -2.39 31.72 20.39
C THR A 295 -1.42 30.98 19.49
N GLY A 296 -0.20 31.51 19.28
CA GLY A 296 0.78 30.96 18.34
C GLY A 296 0.48 31.18 16.85
N GLY A 297 -0.59 31.93 16.52
CA GLY A 297 -0.96 32.23 15.14
C GLY A 297 0.15 32.92 14.33
N PRO A 298 0.78 34.00 14.84
CA PRO A 298 1.89 34.65 14.15
C PRO A 298 3.09 33.74 13.90
N LEU A 299 3.36 32.78 14.81
CA LEU A 299 4.42 31.80 14.64
C LEU A 299 4.12 30.85 13.45
N LEU A 300 2.86 30.39 13.34
CA LEU A 300 2.43 29.56 12.20
C LEU A 300 2.40 30.35 10.89
N ALA A 301 2.01 31.62 10.93
CA ALA A 301 1.94 32.47 9.73
C ALA A 301 3.32 32.77 9.12
N SER A 302 4.38 32.82 9.93
CA SER A 302 5.76 33.06 9.49
C SER A 302 6.55 31.78 9.18
N TRP A 303 5.93 30.62 9.38
CA TRP A 303 6.57 29.31 9.21
C TRP A 303 6.71 28.93 7.74
N ASP A 304 7.85 28.37 7.37
CA ASP A 304 8.16 27.85 6.03
C ASP A 304 7.52 26.49 5.71
N HIS A 305 6.71 25.96 6.62
CA HIS A 305 6.01 24.68 6.54
C HIS A 305 6.94 23.44 6.54
N ARG A 306 8.19 23.58 6.95
CA ARG A 306 9.13 22.44 7.06
C ARG A 306 9.08 21.84 8.46
N LEU A 307 8.90 20.51 8.50
CA LEU A 307 8.80 19.73 9.75
C LEU A 307 10.20 19.40 10.32
N GLU A 308 11.03 20.44 10.50
CA GLU A 308 12.37 20.26 11.10
C GLU A 308 12.26 19.98 12.60
N ALA A 309 13.20 19.19 13.13
CA ALA A 309 13.18 18.72 14.51
C ALA A 309 13.26 19.83 15.57
N ASP A 310 13.90 20.96 15.24
CA ASP A 310 14.10 22.12 16.11
C ASP A 310 13.09 23.26 15.85
N SER A 311 12.12 23.04 14.96
CA SER A 311 11.10 24.04 14.61
C SER A 311 9.95 24.09 15.63
N ALA A 312 9.86 25.15 16.39
CA ALA A 312 8.74 25.40 17.30
C ALA A 312 7.40 25.50 16.56
N ALA A 313 7.39 26.08 15.35
CA ALA A 313 6.20 26.17 14.52
C ALA A 313 5.73 24.78 14.06
N ALA A 314 6.65 23.90 13.69
CA ALA A 314 6.35 22.51 13.34
C ALA A 314 5.76 21.73 14.52
N ALA A 315 6.30 21.92 15.72
CA ALA A 315 5.76 21.31 16.95
C ALA A 315 4.33 21.80 17.24
N LEU A 316 4.12 23.13 17.20
CA LEU A 316 2.80 23.74 17.37
C LEU A 316 1.80 23.23 16.34
N TRP A 317 2.18 23.19 15.07
CA TRP A 317 1.34 22.65 13.99
C TRP A 317 0.92 21.22 14.25
N ASN A 318 1.85 20.33 14.59
CA ASN A 318 1.55 18.92 14.84
C ASN A 318 0.56 18.74 15.99
N ILE A 319 0.75 19.44 17.11
CA ILE A 319 -0.14 19.36 18.24
C ILE A 319 -1.53 19.92 17.86
N TRP A 320 -1.58 21.12 17.30
CA TRP A 320 -2.84 21.76 16.94
C TRP A 320 -3.62 20.96 15.90
N TYR A 321 -2.97 20.55 14.82
CA TYR A 321 -3.64 19.83 13.74
C TYR A 321 -4.12 18.45 14.18
N TYR A 322 -3.24 17.62 14.73
CA TYR A 322 -3.57 16.22 15.00
C TYR A 322 -4.33 16.00 16.31
N ARG A 323 -4.18 16.88 17.30
CA ARG A 323 -4.85 16.73 18.58
C ARG A 323 -6.15 17.54 18.68
N HIS A 324 -6.31 18.60 17.89
CA HIS A 324 -7.45 19.51 18.02
C HIS A 324 -8.22 19.68 16.71
N LEU A 325 -7.60 20.18 15.62
CA LEU A 325 -8.33 20.54 14.41
C LEU A 325 -8.92 19.31 13.73
N SER A 326 -8.10 18.33 13.37
CA SER A 326 -8.53 17.14 12.61
C SER A 326 -9.60 16.32 13.35
N PRO A 327 -9.46 16.00 14.65
CA PRO A 327 -10.52 15.32 15.39
C PRO A 327 -11.82 16.13 15.51
N THR A 328 -11.73 17.46 15.60
CA THR A 328 -12.91 18.34 15.67
C THR A 328 -13.67 18.34 14.35
N LEU A 329 -12.94 18.48 13.22
CA LEU A 329 -13.55 18.41 11.90
C LEU A 329 -14.15 17.03 11.63
N GLY A 330 -13.48 15.94 12.05
CA GLY A 330 -13.99 14.59 11.94
C GLY A 330 -15.34 14.42 12.63
N ARG A 331 -15.47 14.89 13.87
CA ARG A 331 -16.76 14.87 14.60
C ARG A 331 -17.83 15.69 13.89
N LEU A 332 -17.51 16.90 13.44
CA LEU A 332 -18.50 17.75 12.74
C LEU A 332 -19.00 17.13 11.42
N VAL A 333 -18.23 16.26 10.79
CA VAL A 333 -18.66 15.54 9.58
C VAL A 333 -19.48 14.30 9.93
N LEU A 334 -19.11 13.57 10.99
CA LEU A 334 -19.78 12.32 11.40
C LEU A 334 -21.12 12.57 12.10
N ASP A 335 -21.28 13.73 12.77
CA ASP A 335 -22.52 14.11 13.47
C ASP A 335 -23.61 14.68 12.53
N ARG A 336 -23.37 14.70 11.22
CA ARG A 336 -24.32 15.10 10.16
C ARG A 336 -24.96 13.90 9.47
#